data_0046f20a9a4f2ee2d6b3022302672209
#
_entry.id   0046f20a9a4f2ee2d6b3022302672209
#
_cell.length_a   1.000
_cell.length_b   1.000
_cell.length_c   1.000
_cell.angle_alpha   90.00
_cell.angle_beta   90.00
_cell.angle_gamma   90.00
#
_symmetry.space_group_name_H-M   'P 1'
#
loop_
_entity.id
_entity.type
_entity.pdbx_description
1 polymer ?
#
loop_
_entity_poly.entity_id
_entity_poly.type
_entity_poly.pdbx_seq_one_letter_code
_entity_poly.pdbx_strand_id
1 'polypeptide(L)'
;MDLKQKKEGLGMTSRRTRNRLVVRLREQGISDEKVLDVINEIPRHLFVDEALAHRAYEDTSLPIGFNQTISQPYVVAKMTETLVSGPPIKRILEIGTGSGYQTAVLAELVEEVFSVERISGLINRARRILGDIGYRNISFKHADGGLGWETQAPFDSIIITASPRTVPESLLNQLADDGSVLAPVGDGGNQELALFKKTGTEFKKTVIEPVKFVPLLAGTS
;
A
#
# COMPACT_ATOMS: atom_id res chain seq x y z
N MET A 1 -5.51 18.89 -20.41
CA MET A 1 -4.48 19.19 -19.42
C MET A 1 -3.37 18.16 -19.60
N ASP A 2 -2.13 18.62 -19.81
CA ASP A 2 -0.96 17.75 -19.99
C ASP A 2 -0.70 16.95 -18.69
N LEU A 3 -0.13 15.75 -18.81
CA LEU A 3 0.18 14.86 -17.69
C LEU A 3 1.07 15.54 -16.63
N LYS A 4 2.01 16.38 -17.08
CA LYS A 4 2.87 17.17 -16.19
C LYS A 4 2.03 18.11 -15.31
N GLN A 5 1.08 18.84 -15.90
CA GLN A 5 0.18 19.73 -15.15
C GLN A 5 -0.74 18.95 -14.20
N LYS A 6 -1.20 17.75 -14.60
CA LYS A 6 -1.98 16.87 -13.72
C LYS A 6 -1.16 16.41 -12.51
N LYS A 7 0.12 16.09 -12.69
CA LYS A 7 1.03 15.68 -11.60
C LYS A 7 1.34 16.85 -10.65
N GLU A 8 1.54 18.04 -11.18
CA GLU A 8 1.83 19.24 -10.37
C GLU A 8 0.65 19.65 -9.51
N GLY A 9 -0.59 19.50 -10.05
CA GLY A 9 -1.82 19.89 -9.38
C GLY A 9 -1.97 21.41 -9.23
N LEU A 10 -3.16 21.86 -8.88
CA LEU A 10 -3.47 23.26 -8.62
C LEU A 10 -4.31 23.41 -7.35
N GLY A 11 -4.19 24.53 -6.65
CA GLY A 11 -4.97 24.77 -5.44
C GLY A 11 -4.79 23.69 -4.38
N MET A 12 -5.86 22.98 -4.04
CA MET A 12 -5.87 21.92 -3.02
C MET A 12 -5.09 20.66 -3.43
N THR A 13 -4.70 20.50 -4.70
CA THR A 13 -3.87 19.41 -5.18
C THR A 13 -2.42 19.81 -5.44
N SER A 14 -2.06 21.05 -5.14
CA SER A 14 -0.74 21.64 -5.41
C SER A 14 0.37 21.01 -4.53
N ARG A 15 1.62 21.23 -4.95
CA ARG A 15 2.82 20.85 -4.19
C ARG A 15 2.82 21.45 -2.77
N ARG A 16 2.30 22.68 -2.60
CA ARG A 16 2.17 23.32 -1.27
C ARG A 16 1.26 22.50 -0.34
N THR A 17 0.18 21.92 -0.86
CA THR A 17 -0.74 21.09 -0.08
C THR A 17 -0.09 19.75 0.27
N ARG A 18 0.69 19.16 -0.63
CA ARG A 18 1.50 17.95 -0.37
C ARG A 18 2.53 18.20 0.74
N ASN A 19 3.27 19.32 0.66
CA ASN A 19 4.23 19.70 1.73
C ASN A 19 3.55 19.81 3.10
N ARG A 20 2.33 20.35 3.17
CA ARG A 20 1.57 20.42 4.43
C ARG A 20 1.18 19.03 4.96
N LEU A 21 0.87 18.09 4.07
CA LEU A 21 0.64 16.70 4.46
C LEU A 21 1.92 16.11 5.07
N VAL A 22 3.08 16.26 4.42
CA VAL A 22 4.37 15.76 4.92
C VAL A 22 4.71 16.33 6.29
N VAL A 23 4.52 17.64 6.51
CA VAL A 23 4.72 18.26 7.84
C VAL A 23 3.84 17.57 8.89
N ARG A 24 2.58 17.35 8.59
CA ARG A 24 1.63 16.68 9.49
C ARG A 24 2.02 15.22 9.78
N LEU A 25 2.47 14.47 8.76
CA LEU A 25 2.95 13.09 8.94
C LEU A 25 4.17 13.04 9.88
N ARG A 26 5.09 14.01 9.72
CA ARG A 26 6.26 14.14 10.60
C ARG A 26 5.83 14.45 12.04
N GLU A 27 4.86 15.34 12.24
CA GLU A 27 4.29 15.66 13.56
C GLU A 27 3.57 14.45 14.20
N GLN A 28 3.05 13.54 13.39
CA GLN A 28 2.44 12.27 13.82
C GLN A 28 3.47 11.15 14.09
N GLY A 29 4.77 11.41 13.92
CA GLY A 29 5.84 10.50 14.28
C GLY A 29 6.39 9.67 13.12
N ILE A 30 6.10 10.01 11.86
CA ILE A 30 6.80 9.44 10.70
C ILE A 30 8.16 10.13 10.61
N SER A 31 9.23 9.35 10.67
CA SER A 31 10.61 9.86 10.77
C SER A 31 11.50 9.49 9.59
N ASP A 32 11.10 8.53 8.76
CA ASP A 32 11.87 8.13 7.57
C ASP A 32 11.70 9.17 6.47
N GLU A 33 12.76 9.95 6.22
CA GLU A 33 12.74 11.04 5.23
C GLU A 33 12.54 10.53 3.80
N LYS A 34 12.99 9.31 3.46
CA LYS A 34 12.75 8.74 2.12
C LYS A 34 11.27 8.46 1.90
N VAL A 35 10.59 7.92 2.92
CA VAL A 35 9.15 7.68 2.88
C VAL A 35 8.39 9.01 2.75
N LEU A 36 8.77 10.03 3.52
CA LEU A 36 8.16 11.36 3.46
C LEU A 36 8.37 12.02 2.10
N ASP A 37 9.56 11.92 1.52
CA ASP A 37 9.87 12.45 0.19
C ASP A 37 9.05 11.75 -0.90
N VAL A 38 8.95 10.42 -0.87
CA VAL A 38 8.13 9.64 -1.81
C VAL A 38 6.66 10.05 -1.73
N ILE A 39 6.10 10.18 -0.53
CA ILE A 39 4.72 10.63 -0.33
C ILE A 39 4.52 12.06 -0.85
N ASN A 40 5.52 12.92 -0.72
CA ASN A 40 5.47 14.29 -1.23
C ASN A 40 5.47 14.34 -2.76
N GLU A 41 6.22 13.47 -3.42
CA GLU A 41 6.36 13.47 -4.89
C GLU A 41 5.18 12.77 -5.59
N ILE A 42 4.60 11.72 -5.01
CA ILE A 42 3.49 11.00 -5.64
C ILE A 42 2.19 11.82 -5.59
N PRO A 43 1.56 12.11 -6.74
CA PRO A 43 0.35 12.90 -6.82
C PRO A 43 -0.89 12.09 -6.39
N ARG A 44 -1.11 11.93 -5.09
CA ARG A 44 -2.19 11.11 -4.51
C ARG A 44 -3.58 11.43 -5.09
N HIS A 45 -3.82 12.67 -5.50
CA HIS A 45 -5.09 13.10 -6.09
C HIS A 45 -5.42 12.41 -7.43
N LEU A 46 -4.43 11.79 -8.10
CA LEU A 46 -4.68 11.00 -9.31
C LEU A 46 -5.27 9.61 -9.01
N PHE A 47 -5.20 9.17 -7.76
CA PHE A 47 -5.65 7.85 -7.30
C PHE A 47 -7.05 7.86 -6.66
N VAL A 48 -7.71 9.00 -6.65
CA VAL A 48 -9.11 9.18 -6.20
C VAL A 48 -9.98 9.69 -7.36
N ASP A 49 -11.28 9.68 -7.17
CA ASP A 49 -12.19 10.27 -8.15
C ASP A 49 -12.00 11.80 -8.20
N GLU A 50 -12.18 12.39 -9.37
CA GLU A 50 -11.97 13.82 -9.59
C GLU A 50 -12.78 14.70 -8.61
N ALA A 51 -14.00 14.27 -8.29
CA ALA A 51 -14.85 14.94 -7.30
C ALA A 51 -14.22 14.98 -5.90
N LEU A 52 -13.35 14.04 -5.56
CA LEU A 52 -12.67 13.93 -4.28
C LEU A 52 -11.21 14.42 -4.31
N ALA A 53 -10.71 14.84 -5.47
CA ALA A 53 -9.30 15.26 -5.63
C ALA A 53 -8.89 16.37 -4.66
N HIS A 54 -9.79 17.30 -4.33
CA HIS A 54 -9.56 18.38 -3.39
C HIS A 54 -9.32 17.88 -1.94
N ARG A 55 -9.79 16.67 -1.60
CA ARG A 55 -9.63 16.02 -0.29
C ARG A 55 -8.47 15.04 -0.23
N ALA A 56 -7.79 14.78 -1.36
CA ALA A 56 -6.79 13.73 -1.47
C ALA A 56 -5.63 13.86 -0.46
N TYR A 57 -5.38 15.06 0.04
CA TYR A 57 -4.32 15.37 0.99
C TYR A 57 -4.81 15.61 2.43
N GLU A 58 -6.10 15.36 2.70
CA GLU A 58 -6.60 15.21 4.07
C GLU A 58 -6.08 13.89 4.63
N ASP A 59 -5.80 13.84 5.94
CA ASP A 59 -5.35 12.61 6.58
C ASP A 59 -6.54 11.72 6.94
N THR A 60 -7.23 11.25 5.91
CA THR A 60 -8.41 10.38 5.99
C THR A 60 -8.44 9.39 4.83
N SER A 61 -9.15 8.28 5.02
CA SER A 61 -9.50 7.36 3.94
C SER A 61 -10.59 7.96 3.06
N LEU A 62 -10.54 7.69 1.74
CA LEU A 62 -11.54 8.16 0.78
C LEU A 62 -12.07 6.99 -0.05
N PRO A 63 -13.35 7.01 -0.48
CA PRO A 63 -13.90 5.94 -1.31
C PRO A 63 -13.26 5.96 -2.71
N ILE A 64 -13.05 4.76 -3.27
CA ILE A 64 -12.52 4.55 -4.63
C ILE A 64 -13.44 3.70 -5.50
N GLY A 65 -14.68 3.49 -5.07
CA GLY A 65 -15.65 2.59 -5.69
C GLY A 65 -15.55 1.17 -5.14
N PHE A 66 -16.46 0.31 -5.58
CA PHE A 66 -16.51 -1.12 -5.21
C PHE A 66 -16.52 -1.39 -3.70
N ASN A 67 -17.07 -0.47 -2.88
CA ASN A 67 -17.01 -0.49 -1.43
C ASN A 67 -15.57 -0.56 -0.86
N GLN A 68 -14.60 -0.05 -1.62
CA GLN A 68 -13.19 0.04 -1.21
C GLN A 68 -12.78 1.49 -0.99
N THR A 69 -11.66 1.66 -0.27
CA THR A 69 -11.10 2.98 0.05
C THR A 69 -9.60 3.03 -0.27
N ILE A 70 -9.11 4.22 -0.62
CA ILE A 70 -7.69 4.53 -0.50
C ILE A 70 -7.39 4.76 0.97
N SER A 71 -6.36 4.11 1.50
CA SER A 71 -5.96 4.24 2.91
C SER A 71 -5.56 5.67 3.26
N GLN A 72 -5.79 6.06 4.51
CA GLN A 72 -5.34 7.32 5.09
C GLN A 72 -3.83 7.53 4.86
N PRO A 73 -3.36 8.73 4.50
CA PRO A 73 -1.95 9.00 4.26
C PRO A 73 -1.01 8.57 5.39
N TYR A 74 -1.40 8.82 6.65
CA TYR A 74 -0.63 8.38 7.81
C TYR A 74 -0.44 6.86 7.82
N VAL A 75 -1.50 6.09 7.57
CA VAL A 75 -1.43 4.62 7.57
C VAL A 75 -0.51 4.12 6.47
N VAL A 76 -0.58 4.71 5.26
CA VAL A 76 0.34 4.39 4.15
C VAL A 76 1.79 4.67 4.56
N ALA A 77 2.06 5.85 5.13
CA ALA A 77 3.38 6.22 5.60
C ALA A 77 3.90 5.27 6.68
N LYS A 78 3.05 4.96 7.68
CA LYS A 78 3.40 4.09 8.80
C LYS A 78 3.69 2.65 8.35
N MET A 79 2.85 2.10 7.48
CA MET A 79 3.07 0.78 6.91
C MET A 79 4.39 0.74 6.11
N THR A 80 4.62 1.74 5.28
CA THR A 80 5.84 1.83 4.46
C THR A 80 7.08 1.98 5.33
N GLU A 81 7.08 2.93 6.30
CA GLU A 81 8.18 3.14 7.24
C GLU A 81 8.52 1.86 8.03
N THR A 82 7.49 1.15 8.52
CA THR A 82 7.68 -0.11 9.25
C THR A 82 8.41 -1.15 8.41
N LEU A 83 8.11 -1.26 7.12
CA LEU A 83 8.77 -2.19 6.22
C LEU A 83 10.21 -1.79 5.92
N VAL A 84 10.45 -0.52 5.54
CA VAL A 84 11.78 -0.07 5.12
C VAL A 84 12.75 0.15 6.28
N SER A 85 12.27 0.16 7.53
CA SER A 85 13.11 0.16 8.74
C SER A 85 13.82 -1.18 8.98
N GLY A 86 13.46 -2.22 8.24
CA GLY A 86 14.06 -3.55 8.28
C GLY A 86 15.24 -3.73 7.32
N PRO A 87 15.57 -4.98 6.97
CA PRO A 87 16.52 -5.29 5.91
C PRO A 87 16.08 -4.71 4.56
N PRO A 88 17.02 -4.44 3.63
CA PRO A 88 16.69 -3.97 2.29
C PRO A 88 15.71 -4.91 1.59
N ILE A 89 14.64 -4.34 1.03
CA ILE A 89 13.61 -5.07 0.28
C ILE A 89 13.87 -4.85 -1.20
N LYS A 90 14.06 -5.93 -1.95
CA LYS A 90 14.14 -5.90 -3.41
C LYS A 90 12.81 -6.25 -4.05
N ARG A 91 12.18 -7.33 -3.57
CA ARG A 91 10.95 -7.90 -4.10
C ARG A 91 9.86 -7.89 -3.05
N ILE A 92 8.79 -7.15 -3.30
CA ILE A 92 7.65 -7.06 -2.40
C ILE A 92 6.37 -7.57 -3.07
N LEU A 93 5.58 -8.35 -2.32
CA LEU A 93 4.22 -8.71 -2.71
C LEU A 93 3.22 -7.81 -1.97
N GLU A 94 2.38 -7.13 -2.71
CA GLU A 94 1.24 -6.37 -2.20
C GLU A 94 -0.05 -7.14 -2.43
N ILE A 95 -0.83 -7.32 -1.36
CA ILE A 95 -2.18 -7.89 -1.40
C ILE A 95 -3.20 -6.78 -1.22
N GLY A 96 -3.94 -6.49 -2.29
CA GLY A 96 -4.90 -5.39 -2.36
C GLY A 96 -4.34 -4.15 -3.05
N THR A 97 -4.21 -4.17 -4.38
CA THR A 97 -3.79 -3.00 -5.17
C THR A 97 -4.68 -1.78 -4.92
N GLY A 98 -5.99 -1.99 -4.82
CA GLY A 98 -6.97 -0.93 -4.60
C GLY A 98 -6.85 0.20 -5.63
N SER A 99 -6.56 1.41 -5.14
CA SER A 99 -6.32 2.58 -6.00
C SER A 99 -4.98 2.54 -6.75
N GLY A 100 -4.00 1.76 -6.27
CA GLY A 100 -2.62 1.76 -6.72
C GLY A 100 -1.71 2.78 -6.02
N TYR A 101 -2.21 3.52 -5.02
CA TYR A 101 -1.40 4.53 -4.33
C TYR A 101 -0.30 3.91 -3.47
N GLN A 102 -0.63 2.89 -2.65
CA GLN A 102 0.38 2.15 -1.88
C GLN A 102 1.36 1.46 -2.82
N THR A 103 0.88 0.90 -3.94
CA THR A 103 1.72 0.30 -4.99
C THR A 103 2.74 1.31 -5.54
N ALA A 104 2.31 2.56 -5.81
CA ALA A 104 3.20 3.64 -6.26
C ALA A 104 4.28 3.96 -5.22
N VAL A 105 3.90 4.07 -3.94
CA VAL A 105 4.83 4.35 -2.84
C VAL A 105 5.88 3.25 -2.72
N LEU A 106 5.48 1.99 -2.82
CA LEU A 106 6.40 0.86 -2.79
C LEU A 106 7.35 0.86 -4.00
N ALA A 107 6.83 1.17 -5.19
CA ALA A 107 7.61 1.16 -6.44
C ALA A 107 8.75 2.19 -6.47
N GLU A 108 8.68 3.26 -5.67
CA GLU A 108 9.77 4.23 -5.49
C GLU A 108 10.87 3.73 -4.53
N LEU A 109 10.58 2.72 -3.73
CA LEU A 109 11.43 2.29 -2.61
C LEU A 109 12.07 0.92 -2.82
N VAL A 110 11.54 0.09 -3.74
CA VAL A 110 12.00 -1.28 -3.98
C VAL A 110 12.27 -1.55 -5.46
N GLU A 111 13.00 -2.64 -5.76
CA GLU A 111 13.35 -2.99 -7.14
C GLU A 111 12.13 -3.51 -7.92
N GLU A 112 11.30 -4.39 -7.33
CA GLU A 112 10.15 -5.00 -7.97
C GLU A 112 8.95 -5.07 -7.02
N VAL A 113 7.79 -4.62 -7.50
CA VAL A 113 6.50 -4.75 -6.81
C VAL A 113 5.62 -5.74 -7.57
N PHE A 114 5.12 -6.73 -6.85
CA PHE A 114 4.10 -7.66 -7.32
C PHE A 114 2.80 -7.34 -6.60
N SER A 115 1.75 -6.95 -7.32
CA SER A 115 0.51 -6.50 -6.71
C SER A 115 -0.66 -7.36 -7.16
N VAL A 116 -1.39 -7.92 -6.19
CA VAL A 116 -2.55 -8.79 -6.40
C VAL A 116 -3.82 -8.07 -5.98
N GLU A 117 -4.81 -8.08 -6.86
CA GLU A 117 -6.13 -7.47 -6.61
C GLU A 117 -7.24 -8.42 -7.04
N ARG A 118 -8.28 -8.55 -6.20
CA ARG A 118 -9.43 -9.41 -6.48
C ARG A 118 -10.51 -8.74 -7.34
N ILE A 119 -10.51 -7.40 -7.42
CA ILE A 119 -11.52 -6.61 -8.13
C ILE A 119 -10.97 -6.14 -9.48
N SER A 120 -11.49 -6.71 -10.58
CA SER A 120 -11.01 -6.44 -11.93
C SER A 120 -11.05 -4.95 -12.31
N GLY A 121 -12.10 -4.24 -11.90
CA GLY A 121 -12.25 -2.81 -12.14
C GLY A 121 -11.16 -1.95 -11.47
N LEU A 122 -10.74 -2.32 -10.24
CA LEU A 122 -9.69 -1.60 -9.52
C LEU A 122 -8.32 -1.85 -10.12
N ILE A 123 -7.94 -3.11 -10.36
CA ILE A 123 -6.62 -3.43 -10.92
C ILE A 123 -6.41 -2.81 -12.30
N ASN A 124 -7.45 -2.77 -13.15
CA ASN A 124 -7.37 -2.15 -14.47
C ASN A 124 -7.20 -0.62 -14.36
N ARG A 125 -7.90 0.03 -13.43
CA ARG A 125 -7.74 1.46 -13.15
C ARG A 125 -6.34 1.77 -12.62
N ALA A 126 -5.85 1.01 -11.64
CA ALA A 126 -4.53 1.19 -11.04
C ALA A 126 -3.43 0.99 -12.08
N ARG A 127 -3.49 -0.08 -12.89
CA ARG A 127 -2.53 -0.35 -13.97
C ARG A 127 -2.43 0.80 -14.96
N ARG A 128 -3.57 1.40 -15.35
CA ARG A 128 -3.59 2.55 -16.25
C ARG A 128 -2.94 3.76 -15.61
N ILE A 129 -3.34 4.14 -14.37
CA ILE A 129 -2.80 5.30 -13.67
C ILE A 129 -1.29 5.16 -13.49
N LEU A 130 -0.83 4.03 -12.98
CA LEU A 130 0.59 3.77 -12.72
C LEU A 130 1.42 3.73 -14.02
N GLY A 131 0.88 3.14 -15.08
CA GLY A 131 1.48 3.18 -16.41
C GLY A 131 1.60 4.59 -16.98
N ASP A 132 0.55 5.41 -16.85
CA ASP A 132 0.51 6.80 -17.33
C ASP A 132 1.53 7.68 -16.57
N ILE A 133 1.70 7.48 -15.26
CA ILE A 133 2.69 8.23 -14.48
C ILE A 133 4.12 7.69 -14.60
N GLY A 134 4.32 6.55 -15.27
CA GLY A 134 5.64 6.11 -15.74
C GLY A 134 6.25 4.93 -14.99
N TYR A 135 5.56 4.27 -14.06
CA TYR A 135 6.09 3.09 -13.36
C TYR A 135 6.27 1.89 -14.31
N ARG A 136 7.38 1.17 -14.17
CA ARG A 136 7.74 0.01 -14.99
C ARG A 136 8.18 -1.21 -14.19
N ASN A 137 8.36 -1.06 -12.88
CA ASN A 137 8.81 -2.10 -11.95
C ASN A 137 7.64 -2.73 -11.15
N ILE A 138 6.41 -2.67 -11.71
CA ILE A 138 5.21 -3.21 -11.08
C ILE A 138 4.61 -4.31 -11.97
N SER A 139 4.41 -5.48 -11.37
CA SER A 139 3.66 -6.58 -11.95
C SER A 139 2.29 -6.73 -11.30
N PHE A 140 1.23 -6.92 -12.09
CA PHE A 140 -0.14 -6.99 -11.60
C PHE A 140 -0.79 -8.33 -11.88
N LYS A 141 -1.49 -8.90 -10.89
CA LYS A 141 -2.27 -10.14 -11.02
C LYS A 141 -3.70 -9.93 -10.52
N HIS A 142 -4.68 -10.20 -11.38
CA HIS A 142 -6.09 -10.29 -10.95
C HIS A 142 -6.34 -11.68 -10.38
N ALA A 143 -6.41 -11.80 -9.06
CA ALA A 143 -6.57 -13.08 -8.35
C ALA A 143 -7.07 -12.88 -6.92
N ASP A 144 -7.42 -14.00 -6.26
CA ASP A 144 -7.63 -14.04 -4.81
C ASP A 144 -6.32 -13.69 -4.09
N GLY A 145 -6.35 -12.62 -3.30
CA GLY A 145 -5.17 -12.14 -2.56
C GLY A 145 -4.70 -13.12 -1.48
N GLY A 146 -5.61 -13.90 -0.90
CA GLY A 146 -5.26 -14.91 0.10
C GLY A 146 -4.35 -16.02 -0.43
N LEU A 147 -4.32 -16.23 -1.75
CA LEU A 147 -3.43 -17.20 -2.40
C LEU A 147 -2.06 -16.61 -2.77
N GLY A 148 -1.92 -15.29 -2.77
CA GLY A 148 -0.69 -14.61 -3.17
C GLY A 148 -0.30 -14.84 -4.63
N TRP A 149 1.04 -14.94 -4.86
CA TRP A 149 1.59 -15.14 -6.20
C TRP A 149 2.76 -16.13 -6.18
N GLU A 150 2.43 -17.39 -5.93
CA GLU A 150 3.38 -18.48 -5.71
C GLU A 150 4.45 -18.59 -6.82
N THR A 151 4.08 -18.42 -8.11
CA THR A 151 5.03 -18.53 -9.22
C THR A 151 6.08 -17.40 -9.27
N GLN A 152 5.91 -16.37 -8.46
CA GLN A 152 6.85 -15.25 -8.32
C GLN A 152 7.58 -15.27 -6.98
N ALA A 153 7.23 -16.18 -6.07
CA ALA A 153 7.94 -16.35 -4.80
C ALA A 153 9.42 -16.77 -5.03
N PRO A 154 10.32 -16.50 -4.07
CA PRO A 154 10.07 -15.88 -2.78
C PRO A 154 10.06 -14.35 -2.81
N PHE A 155 9.45 -13.73 -1.78
CA PHE A 155 9.41 -12.28 -1.56
C PHE A 155 10.17 -11.90 -0.29
N ASP A 156 10.92 -10.80 -0.33
CA ASP A 156 11.59 -10.26 0.87
C ASP A 156 10.58 -9.72 1.88
N SER A 157 9.47 -9.18 1.38
CA SER A 157 8.38 -8.72 2.22
C SER A 157 7.03 -8.88 1.55
N ILE A 158 5.98 -9.01 2.37
CA ILE A 158 4.59 -9.02 1.93
C ILE A 158 3.85 -7.94 2.71
N ILE A 159 3.13 -7.08 2.01
CA ILE A 159 2.22 -6.09 2.60
C ILE A 159 0.79 -6.46 2.27
N ILE A 160 -0.08 -6.50 3.27
CA ILE A 160 -1.51 -6.77 3.09
C ILE A 160 -2.29 -5.49 3.42
N THR A 161 -3.05 -4.98 2.47
CA THR A 161 -3.82 -3.73 2.59
C THR A 161 -5.31 -3.96 2.81
N ALA A 162 -5.69 -5.16 3.20
CA ALA A 162 -7.01 -5.56 3.66
C ALA A 162 -6.83 -6.43 4.91
N SER A 163 -7.82 -6.50 5.80
CA SER A 163 -7.66 -7.20 7.09
C SER A 163 -8.12 -8.67 7.00
N PRO A 164 -7.20 -9.66 7.03
CA PRO A 164 -7.55 -11.03 7.35
C PRO A 164 -7.75 -11.18 8.87
N ARG A 165 -8.47 -12.21 9.29
CA ARG A 165 -8.52 -12.59 10.73
C ARG A 165 -7.14 -13.01 11.24
N THR A 166 -6.44 -13.79 10.42
CA THR A 166 -5.04 -14.22 10.62
C THR A 166 -4.34 -14.18 9.27
N VAL A 167 -3.03 -13.97 9.25
CA VAL A 167 -2.25 -14.01 8.00
C VAL A 167 -2.40 -15.40 7.37
N PRO A 168 -2.82 -15.51 6.08
CA PRO A 168 -2.93 -16.79 5.40
C PRO A 168 -1.58 -17.51 5.33
N GLU A 169 -1.57 -18.81 5.61
CA GLU A 169 -0.37 -19.65 5.55
C GLU A 169 0.25 -19.66 4.15
N SER A 170 -0.59 -19.64 3.11
CA SER A 170 -0.17 -19.52 1.72
C SER A 170 0.73 -18.31 1.45
N LEU A 171 0.52 -17.17 2.15
CA LEU A 171 1.36 -15.99 2.05
C LEU A 171 2.66 -16.15 2.86
N LEU A 172 2.58 -16.74 4.05
CA LEU A 172 3.77 -17.01 4.88
C LEU A 172 4.77 -17.91 4.16
N ASN A 173 4.28 -18.90 3.41
CA ASN A 173 5.09 -19.84 2.64
C ASN A 173 5.77 -19.22 1.40
N GLN A 174 5.35 -18.00 1.00
CA GLN A 174 5.94 -17.25 -0.11
C GLN A 174 7.03 -16.26 0.33
N LEU A 175 7.37 -16.21 1.62
CA LEU A 175 8.45 -15.38 2.13
C LEU A 175 9.81 -16.00 1.89
N ALA A 176 10.78 -15.17 1.56
CA ALA A 176 12.19 -15.48 1.65
C ALA A 176 12.60 -15.78 3.10
N ASP A 177 13.78 -16.34 3.29
CA ASP A 177 14.37 -16.46 4.63
C ASP A 177 14.59 -15.04 5.19
N ASP A 178 14.32 -14.87 6.48
CA ASP A 178 14.32 -13.57 7.17
C ASP A 178 13.31 -12.55 6.64
N GLY A 179 12.41 -12.94 5.74
CA GLY A 179 11.34 -12.10 5.20
C GLY A 179 10.28 -11.70 6.24
N SER A 180 9.42 -10.77 5.88
CA SER A 180 8.39 -10.27 6.78
C SER A 180 7.04 -10.08 6.11
N VAL A 181 5.95 -10.21 6.89
CA VAL A 181 4.60 -9.80 6.49
C VAL A 181 4.16 -8.64 7.37
N LEU A 182 3.70 -7.56 6.77
CA LEU A 182 3.01 -6.48 7.46
C LEU A 182 1.53 -6.51 7.08
N ALA A 183 0.68 -6.67 8.05
CA ALA A 183 -0.76 -6.82 7.82
C ALA A 183 -1.59 -6.20 8.94
N PRO A 184 -2.75 -5.61 8.62
CA PRO A 184 -3.81 -5.42 9.59
C PRO A 184 -4.44 -6.78 9.88
N VAL A 185 -4.43 -7.24 11.11
CA VAL A 185 -5.04 -8.53 11.50
C VAL A 185 -6.14 -8.34 12.53
N GLY A 186 -7.21 -9.07 12.38
CA GLY A 186 -8.35 -9.01 13.30
C GLY A 186 -9.69 -9.01 12.58
N ASP A 187 -10.76 -8.86 13.35
CA ASP A 187 -12.12 -8.81 12.84
C ASP A 187 -12.96 -7.74 13.52
N GLY A 188 -14.11 -7.41 12.91
CA GLY A 188 -15.24 -6.69 13.51
C GLY A 188 -14.97 -5.32 14.14
N GLY A 189 -13.80 -4.77 14.06
CA GLY A 189 -13.47 -3.46 14.68
C GLY A 189 -12.26 -3.51 15.63
N ASN A 190 -11.76 -4.69 15.94
CA ASN A 190 -10.53 -4.89 16.68
C ASN A 190 -9.45 -5.39 15.74
N GLN A 191 -8.84 -4.48 14.99
CA GLN A 191 -7.76 -4.78 14.07
C GLN A 191 -6.47 -4.12 14.54
N GLU A 192 -5.38 -4.87 14.46
CA GLU A 192 -4.04 -4.40 14.79
C GLU A 192 -3.15 -4.46 13.55
N LEU A 193 -2.45 -3.41 13.24
CA LEU A 193 -1.33 -3.47 12.30
C LEU A 193 -0.20 -4.24 12.98
N ALA A 194 0.20 -5.35 12.39
CA ALA A 194 1.22 -6.23 12.96
C ALA A 194 2.26 -6.63 11.91
N LEU A 195 3.52 -6.62 12.34
CA LEU A 195 4.65 -7.16 11.61
C LEU A 195 4.93 -8.58 12.07
N PHE A 196 4.97 -9.52 11.12
CA PHE A 196 5.34 -10.92 11.33
C PHE A 196 6.70 -11.16 10.66
N LYS A 197 7.74 -11.28 11.46
CA LYS A 197 9.10 -11.55 10.96
C LYS A 197 9.39 -13.02 11.01
N LYS A 198 9.79 -13.62 9.87
CA LYS A 198 10.22 -15.01 9.78
C LYS A 198 11.60 -15.16 10.44
N THR A 199 11.77 -16.21 11.23
CA THR A 199 13.04 -16.58 11.86
C THR A 199 13.11 -18.11 11.83
N GLY A 200 13.80 -18.67 10.83
CA GLY A 200 13.75 -20.10 10.55
C GLY A 200 12.33 -20.56 10.19
N THR A 201 11.75 -21.45 10.99
CA THR A 201 10.39 -21.96 10.80
C THR A 201 9.32 -21.19 11.59
N GLU A 202 9.74 -20.24 12.45
CA GLU A 202 8.84 -19.50 13.33
C GLU A 202 8.58 -18.09 12.83
N PHE A 203 7.48 -17.49 13.30
CA PHE A 203 7.11 -16.10 13.03
C PHE A 203 6.98 -15.32 14.33
N LYS A 204 7.78 -14.27 14.48
CA LYS A 204 7.66 -13.33 15.59
C LYS A 204 6.68 -12.21 15.22
N LYS A 205 5.54 -12.15 15.93
CA LYS A 205 4.56 -11.06 15.81
C LYS A 205 4.99 -9.86 16.65
N THR A 206 4.97 -8.68 16.04
CA THR A 206 5.12 -7.38 16.73
C THR A 206 3.92 -6.51 16.36
N VAL A 207 3.12 -6.12 17.35
CA VAL A 207 1.99 -5.19 17.15
C VAL A 207 2.53 -3.77 17.06
N ILE A 208 2.10 -3.03 16.03
CA ILE A 208 2.51 -1.65 15.76
C ILE A 208 1.50 -0.67 16.36
N GLU A 209 0.24 -0.74 15.90
CA GLU A 209 -0.83 0.13 16.37
C GLU A 209 -2.22 -0.41 15.99
N PRO A 210 -3.31 0.05 16.63
CA PRO A 210 -4.67 -0.23 16.19
C PRO A 210 -4.97 0.42 14.83
N VAL A 211 -5.68 -0.28 13.95
CA VAL A 211 -6.05 0.22 12.61
C VAL A 211 -7.45 -0.21 12.21
N LYS A 212 -7.94 0.34 11.09
CA LYS A 212 -9.22 -0.06 10.50
C LYS A 212 -9.10 -0.22 8.99
N PHE A 213 -9.24 -1.45 8.53
CA PHE A 213 -9.20 -1.83 7.12
C PHE A 213 -10.48 -2.57 6.69
N VAL A 214 -10.72 -2.58 5.38
CA VAL A 214 -11.71 -3.47 4.77
C VAL A 214 -11.27 -4.94 4.96
N PRO A 215 -12.21 -5.90 5.05
CA PRO A 215 -11.84 -7.30 5.22
C PRO A 215 -11.14 -7.87 3.98
N LEU A 216 -10.18 -8.76 4.20
CA LEU A 216 -9.63 -9.59 3.14
C LEU A 216 -10.66 -10.67 2.77
N LEU A 217 -11.18 -10.59 1.54
CA LEU A 217 -12.21 -11.50 1.03
C LEU A 217 -11.61 -12.48 0.02
N ALA A 218 -12.05 -13.72 0.08
CA ALA A 218 -11.68 -14.75 -0.89
C ALA A 218 -12.35 -14.54 -2.26
N GLY A 219 -11.79 -15.16 -3.31
CA GLY A 219 -12.29 -15.14 -4.66
C GLY A 219 -12.04 -13.82 -5.39
N THR A 220 -12.51 -13.75 -6.65
CA THR A 220 -12.38 -12.59 -7.54
C THR A 220 -13.74 -12.00 -7.92
N SER A 221 -13.75 -10.72 -8.37
CA SER A 221 -14.96 -10.04 -8.86
C SER A 221 -14.62 -9.00 -9.94
#